data_33342547d547c9f9fa51470c56cb53b5
#
_entry.id   33342547d547c9f9fa51470c56cb53b5
#
_cell.length_a   1.000
_cell.length_b   1.000
_cell.length_c   1.000
_cell.angle_alpha   90.00
_cell.angle_beta   90.00
_cell.angle_gamma   90.00
#
_symmetry.space_group_name_H-M   'P 1'
#
loop_
_entity.id
_entity.type
_entity.pdbx_description
1 polymer ?
#
loop_
_entity_poly.entity_id
_entity_poly.type
_entity_poly.pdbx_seq_one_letter_code
_entity_poly.pdbx_strand_id
1 'polypeptide(L)'
;LCAEKKFSNLRGLLYFTDCLKKPPEAYEHDMKLWWPHNEIMISSLMLYRDTRDEKYLEWFEKTVAYCKEHFADPEYGEWYGYLRRDGKPTMPACKGCTFKGPFHVPRCLIMVDTMLGEILAR
;
A
#
# COMPACT_ATOMS: atom_id res chain seq x y z
N LEU A 1 14.74 10.80 -2.80
CA LEU A 1 15.85 9.81 -2.84
C LEU A 1 15.55 8.54 -2.03
N CYS A 2 14.77 8.58 -0.94
CA CYS A 2 14.38 7.39 -0.19
C CYS A 2 13.20 6.62 -0.80
N ALA A 3 12.28 7.29 -1.48
CA ALA A 3 11.08 6.65 -2.03
C ALA A 3 11.40 5.73 -3.23
N GLU A 4 12.28 6.15 -4.12
CA GLU A 4 12.62 5.36 -5.32
C GLU A 4 13.31 4.02 -5.00
N LYS A 5 14.12 3.97 -3.94
CA LYS A 5 14.78 2.72 -3.52
C LYS A 5 13.87 1.74 -2.78
N LYS A 6 12.69 2.18 -2.33
CA LYS A 6 11.72 1.33 -1.63
C LYS A 6 10.83 0.52 -2.55
N PHE A 7 10.70 0.92 -3.80
CA PHE A 7 10.07 0.07 -4.82
C PHE A 7 11.12 -0.90 -5.36
N SER A 8 11.21 -2.06 -4.73
CA SER A 8 12.00 -3.16 -5.28
C SER A 8 11.50 -3.52 -6.68
N ASN A 9 12.35 -4.13 -7.51
CA ASN A 9 12.01 -4.64 -8.84
C ASN A 9 10.75 -5.53 -8.87
N LEU A 10 10.23 -5.91 -7.70
CA LEU A 10 9.02 -6.72 -7.52
C LEU A 10 7.76 -5.89 -7.24
N ARG A 11 7.81 -4.58 -7.47
CA ARG A 11 6.68 -3.64 -7.20
C ARG A 11 6.19 -3.71 -5.74
N GLY A 12 5.52 -2.67 -5.28
CA GLY A 12 5.02 -2.57 -3.91
C GLY A 12 6.07 -2.13 -2.87
N LEU A 13 5.58 -1.63 -1.74
CA LEU A 13 6.38 -1.02 -0.68
C LEU A 13 6.86 -2.04 0.34
N LEU A 14 8.15 -2.15 0.54
CA LEU A 14 8.71 -2.90 1.68
C LEU A 14 8.46 -2.14 2.98
N TYR A 15 8.09 -2.87 4.04
CA TYR A 15 7.88 -2.30 5.36
C TYR A 15 9.15 -1.66 5.92
N PHE A 16 10.26 -2.35 5.78
CA PHE A 16 11.55 -1.88 6.25
C PHE A 16 12.64 -2.05 5.20
N THR A 17 13.55 -1.09 5.13
CA THR A 17 14.76 -1.20 4.33
C THR A 17 15.92 -0.68 5.17
N ASP A 18 16.85 -1.57 5.53
CA ASP A 18 18.06 -1.17 6.21
C ASP A 18 19.00 -0.46 5.24
N CYS A 19 19.28 0.81 5.51
CA CYS A 19 20.21 1.62 4.72
C CYS A 19 21.67 1.11 4.82
N LEU A 20 21.98 0.32 5.83
CA LEU A 20 23.30 -0.29 6.04
C LEU A 20 23.42 -1.67 5.37
N LYS A 21 22.39 -2.10 4.64
CA LYS A 21 22.33 -3.39 3.95
C LYS A 21 22.47 -4.61 4.87
N LYS A 22 22.12 -4.48 6.14
CA LYS A 22 22.02 -5.60 7.06
C LYS A 22 20.80 -6.47 6.75
N PRO A 23 20.83 -7.77 7.03
CA PRO A 23 19.65 -8.61 6.98
C PRO A 23 18.54 -8.07 7.88
N PRO A 24 17.25 -8.26 7.53
CA PRO A 24 16.15 -7.91 8.42
C PRO A 24 16.28 -8.63 9.77
N GLU A 25 16.14 -7.89 10.87
CA GLU A 25 16.22 -8.47 12.22
C GLU A 25 14.89 -9.11 12.65
N ALA A 26 13.77 -8.54 12.21
CA ALA A 26 12.44 -9.06 12.48
C ALA A 26 11.78 -9.59 11.20
N TYR A 27 10.96 -10.63 11.36
CA TYR A 27 10.31 -11.31 10.24
C TYR A 27 9.47 -10.36 9.37
N GLU A 28 8.74 -9.45 10.00
CA GLU A 28 7.91 -8.46 9.31
C GLU A 28 8.71 -7.40 8.54
N HIS A 29 10.00 -7.25 8.80
CA HIS A 29 10.82 -6.26 8.10
C HIS A 29 11.00 -6.59 6.61
N ASP A 30 10.94 -7.85 6.23
CA ASP A 30 11.01 -8.28 4.82
C ASP A 30 9.63 -8.48 4.18
N MET A 31 8.60 -7.90 4.77
CA MET A 31 7.23 -8.00 4.30
C MET A 31 6.74 -6.71 3.65
N LYS A 32 5.64 -6.84 2.91
CA LYS A 32 4.80 -5.75 2.43
C LYS A 32 3.52 -5.76 3.23
N LEU A 33 3.21 -4.65 3.87
CA LEU A 33 2.07 -4.55 4.76
C LEU A 33 0.94 -3.72 4.13
N TRP A 34 -0.31 -4.03 4.48
CA TRP A 34 -1.51 -3.36 3.98
C TRP A 34 -1.52 -1.86 4.29
N TRP A 35 -1.20 -1.49 5.53
CA TRP A 35 -1.38 -0.11 6.01
C TRP A 35 -0.44 0.91 5.34
N PRO A 36 0.86 0.64 5.07
CA PRO A 36 1.68 1.61 4.35
C PRO A 36 1.19 1.85 2.92
N HIS A 37 0.61 0.84 2.28
CA HIS A 37 0.01 1.00 0.94
C HIS A 37 -1.25 1.86 1.00
N ASN A 38 -2.09 1.70 2.04
CA ASN A 38 -3.24 2.58 2.24
C ASN A 38 -2.81 4.04 2.46
N GLU A 39 -1.77 4.29 3.26
CA GLU A 39 -1.29 5.65 3.52
C GLU A 39 -0.66 6.29 2.28
N ILE A 40 0.01 5.51 1.43
CA ILE A 40 0.51 6.03 0.14
C ILE A 40 -0.65 6.38 -0.81
N MET A 41 -1.69 5.56 -0.89
CA MET A 41 -2.87 5.87 -1.71
C MET A 41 -3.50 7.19 -1.28
N ILE A 42 -3.71 7.38 0.02
CA ILE A 42 -4.26 8.62 0.59
C ILE A 42 -3.34 9.81 0.28
N SER A 43 -2.07 9.72 0.64
CA SER A 43 -1.13 10.84 0.55
C SER A 43 -0.84 11.25 -0.89
N SER A 44 -0.68 10.28 -1.79
CA SER A 44 -0.42 10.59 -3.20
C SER A 44 -1.64 11.23 -3.87
N LEU A 45 -2.84 10.72 -3.63
CA LEU A 45 -4.05 11.33 -4.19
C LEU A 45 -4.33 12.72 -3.59
N MET A 46 -4.06 12.92 -2.30
CA MET A 46 -4.16 14.24 -1.65
C MET A 46 -3.19 15.24 -2.31
N LEU A 47 -1.94 14.84 -2.51
CA LEU A 47 -0.94 15.69 -3.17
C LEU A 47 -1.32 16.00 -4.62
N TYR A 48 -1.85 15.03 -5.37
CA TYR A 48 -2.36 15.28 -6.72
C TYR A 48 -3.54 16.25 -6.72
N ARG A 49 -4.51 16.07 -5.83
CA ARG A 49 -5.66 16.98 -5.68
C ARG A 49 -5.20 18.41 -5.46
N ASP A 50 -4.20 18.62 -4.63
CA ASP A 50 -3.76 19.94 -4.18
C ASP A 50 -2.76 20.60 -5.14
N THR A 51 -1.90 19.80 -5.81
CA THR A 51 -0.82 20.34 -6.67
C THR A 51 -1.05 20.16 -8.17
N ARG A 52 -1.90 19.21 -8.57
CA ARG A 52 -2.09 18.77 -9.97
C ARG A 52 -0.81 18.28 -10.65
N ASP A 53 0.20 17.88 -9.88
CA ASP A 53 1.41 17.28 -10.41
C ASP A 53 1.18 15.79 -10.69
N GLU A 54 1.21 15.42 -11.97
CA GLU A 54 0.91 14.09 -12.49
C GLU A 54 1.75 12.96 -11.86
N LYS A 55 2.93 13.27 -11.37
CA LYS A 55 3.76 12.27 -10.68
C LYS A 55 3.05 11.64 -9.46
N TYR A 56 2.19 12.41 -8.77
CA TYR A 56 1.43 11.90 -7.63
C TYR A 56 0.27 11.01 -8.06
N LEU A 57 -0.37 11.34 -9.20
CA LEU A 57 -1.39 10.46 -9.78
C LEU A 57 -0.77 9.13 -10.23
N GLU A 58 0.39 9.16 -10.87
CA GLU A 58 1.11 7.94 -11.24
C GLU A 58 1.43 7.04 -10.02
N TRP A 59 1.84 7.63 -8.90
CA TRP A 59 2.09 6.90 -7.66
C TRP A 59 0.82 6.28 -7.10
N PHE A 60 -0.27 7.03 -7.10
CA PHE A 60 -1.58 6.53 -6.70
C PHE A 60 -2.01 5.33 -7.54
N GLU A 61 -2.00 5.47 -8.86
CA GLU A 61 -2.41 4.41 -9.79
C GLU A 61 -1.56 3.15 -9.65
N LYS A 62 -0.23 3.30 -9.57
CA LYS A 62 0.69 2.17 -9.34
C LYS A 62 0.38 1.45 -8.03
N THR A 63 0.08 2.20 -6.98
CA THR A 63 -0.24 1.61 -5.68
C THR A 63 -1.58 0.91 -5.71
N VAL A 64 -2.60 1.51 -6.31
CA VAL A 64 -3.93 0.89 -6.50
C VAL A 64 -3.83 -0.42 -7.28
N ALA A 65 -3.10 -0.40 -8.40
CA ALA A 65 -2.90 -1.60 -9.22
C ALA A 65 -2.22 -2.72 -8.42
N TYR A 66 -1.17 -2.37 -7.67
CA TYR A 66 -0.49 -3.33 -6.80
C TYR A 66 -1.41 -3.91 -5.72
N CYS A 67 -2.20 -3.06 -5.08
CA CYS A 67 -3.12 -3.51 -4.04
C CYS A 67 -4.21 -4.43 -4.57
N LYS A 68 -4.75 -4.13 -5.74
CA LYS A 68 -5.73 -5.01 -6.40
C LYS A 68 -5.15 -6.37 -6.77
N GLU A 69 -3.91 -6.40 -7.23
CA GLU A 69 -3.26 -7.63 -7.69
C GLU A 69 -2.83 -8.54 -6.54
N HIS A 70 -2.37 -7.94 -5.42
CA HIS A 70 -1.66 -8.71 -4.40
C HIS A 70 -2.35 -8.76 -3.03
N PHE A 71 -2.99 -7.66 -2.61
CA PHE A 71 -3.65 -7.60 -1.30
C PHE A 71 -5.11 -8.03 -1.35
N ALA A 72 -5.84 -7.66 -2.40
CA ALA A 72 -7.26 -7.98 -2.49
C ALA A 72 -7.48 -9.48 -2.71
N ASP A 73 -8.42 -10.06 -1.96
CA ASP A 73 -8.87 -11.42 -2.21
C ASP A 73 -10.10 -11.35 -3.16
N PRO A 74 -9.98 -11.85 -4.38
CA PRO A 74 -11.07 -11.77 -5.36
C PRO A 74 -12.22 -12.73 -5.07
N GLU A 75 -12.00 -13.75 -4.24
CA GLU A 75 -13.01 -14.78 -3.94
C GLU A 75 -13.88 -14.42 -2.73
N TYR A 76 -13.23 -14.01 -1.64
CA TYR A 76 -13.92 -13.77 -0.36
C TYR A 76 -13.89 -12.31 0.09
N GLY A 77 -13.34 -11.43 -0.73
CA GLY A 77 -13.21 -10.01 -0.38
C GLY A 77 -12.17 -9.75 0.72
N GLU A 78 -12.08 -8.47 1.12
CA GLU A 78 -11.08 -7.96 2.06
C GLU A 78 -9.63 -8.10 1.54
N TRP A 79 -8.70 -7.49 2.23
CA TRP A 79 -7.28 -7.51 1.92
C TRP A 79 -6.50 -8.39 2.88
N TYR A 80 -5.54 -9.15 2.35
CA TYR A 80 -4.51 -9.76 3.17
C TYR A 80 -3.72 -8.68 3.91
N GLY A 81 -3.32 -8.95 5.15
CA GLY A 81 -2.56 -7.99 5.94
C GLY A 81 -1.08 -7.99 5.60
N TYR A 82 -0.56 -9.15 5.30
CA TYR A 82 0.87 -9.39 5.18
C TYR A 82 1.19 -10.16 3.90
N LEU A 83 2.05 -9.57 3.08
CA LEU A 83 2.60 -10.24 1.91
C LEU A 83 4.10 -10.47 2.13
N ARG A 84 4.59 -11.57 1.60
CA ARG A 84 6.02 -11.83 1.49
C ARG A 84 6.65 -10.83 0.51
N ARG A 85 7.97 -10.78 0.47
CA ARG A 85 8.72 -9.92 -0.44
C ARG A 85 8.32 -10.12 -1.91
N ASP A 86 7.98 -11.34 -2.31
CA ASP A 86 7.53 -11.69 -3.66
C ASP A 86 6.07 -11.28 -3.99
N GLY A 87 5.37 -10.67 -3.04
CA GLY A 87 3.99 -10.21 -3.21
C GLY A 87 2.92 -11.28 -2.96
N LYS A 88 3.29 -12.47 -2.54
CA LYS A 88 2.31 -13.52 -2.17
C LYS A 88 1.91 -13.41 -0.71
N PRO A 89 0.68 -13.77 -0.34
CA PRO A 89 0.27 -13.82 1.05
C PRO A 89 1.18 -14.68 1.91
N THR A 90 1.33 -14.31 3.18
CA THR A 90 2.03 -15.15 4.17
C THR A 90 1.26 -16.43 4.46
N MET A 91 1.91 -17.38 5.12
CA MET A 91 1.24 -18.59 5.58
C MET A 91 1.27 -18.64 7.12
N PRO A 92 0.11 -18.63 7.78
CA PRO A 92 -1.24 -18.56 7.21
C PRO A 92 -1.54 -17.18 6.58
N ALA A 93 -2.44 -17.17 5.58
CA ALA A 93 -2.89 -15.96 4.93
C ALA A 93 -3.94 -15.24 5.80
N CYS A 94 -3.52 -14.24 6.56
CA CYS A 94 -4.40 -13.54 7.49
C CYS A 94 -4.97 -12.26 6.89
N LYS A 95 -6.30 -12.12 6.96
CA LYS A 95 -7.03 -10.88 6.61
C LYS A 95 -7.32 -10.01 7.84
N GLY A 96 -7.32 -10.61 9.02
CA GLY A 96 -7.45 -9.93 10.31
C GLY A 96 -6.51 -10.52 11.35
N CYS A 97 -5.96 -9.69 12.22
CA CYS A 97 -5.10 -10.10 13.33
C CYS A 97 -5.07 -8.98 14.38
N THR A 98 -4.28 -9.14 15.43
CA THR A 98 -4.14 -8.14 16.51
C THR A 98 -3.85 -6.73 15.97
N PHE A 99 -3.09 -6.60 14.88
CA PHE A 99 -2.68 -5.31 14.33
C PHE A 99 -3.53 -4.86 13.14
N LYS A 100 -4.18 -5.78 12.41
CA LYS A 100 -5.04 -5.48 11.27
C LYS A 100 -6.51 -5.59 11.67
N GLY A 101 -7.07 -4.49 12.12
CA GLY A 101 -8.49 -4.28 12.31
C GLY A 101 -9.12 -3.48 11.14
N PRO A 102 -10.40 -3.09 11.27
CA PRO A 102 -11.15 -2.38 10.23
C PRO A 102 -10.86 -0.86 10.23
N PHE A 103 -9.59 -0.47 10.32
CA PHE A 103 -9.21 0.95 10.34
C PHE A 103 -8.62 1.42 9.01
N HIS A 104 -7.45 0.91 8.62
CA HIS A 104 -6.71 1.48 7.48
C HIS A 104 -7.43 1.29 6.14
N VAL A 105 -7.96 0.09 5.86
CA VAL A 105 -8.61 -0.18 4.57
C VAL A 105 -9.90 0.62 4.42
N PRO A 106 -10.88 0.56 5.34
CA PRO A 106 -12.10 1.35 5.21
C PRO A 106 -11.84 2.86 5.17
N ARG A 107 -10.94 3.36 6.02
CA ARG A 107 -10.57 4.77 6.04
C ARG A 107 -9.97 5.19 4.69
N CYS A 108 -9.06 4.39 4.17
CA CYS A 108 -8.43 4.67 2.87
C CYS A 108 -9.48 4.75 1.76
N LEU A 109 -10.37 3.77 1.67
CA LEU A 109 -11.39 3.72 0.63
C LEU A 109 -12.35 4.93 0.71
N ILE A 110 -12.79 5.29 1.90
CA ILE A 110 -13.67 6.47 2.10
C ILE A 110 -12.95 7.76 1.70
N MET A 111 -11.70 7.95 2.13
CA MET A 111 -10.93 9.16 1.81
C MET A 111 -10.61 9.25 0.32
N VAL A 112 -10.24 8.13 -0.29
CA VAL A 112 -9.94 8.06 -1.74
C VAL A 112 -11.21 8.38 -2.55
N ASP A 113 -12.34 7.77 -2.23
CA ASP A 113 -13.61 8.02 -2.89
C ASP A 113 -14.01 9.49 -2.81
N THR A 114 -13.92 10.09 -1.61
CA THR A 114 -14.20 11.52 -1.40
C THR A 114 -13.28 12.39 -2.25
N MET A 115 -11.97 12.14 -2.24
CA MET A 115 -11.00 12.94 -3.00
C MET A 115 -11.17 12.79 -4.51
N LEU A 116 -11.51 11.59 -5.00
CA LEU A 116 -11.82 11.37 -6.42
C LEU A 116 -13.06 12.18 -6.83
N GLY A 117 -14.10 12.19 -6.00
CA GLY A 117 -15.28 13.01 -6.22
C GLY A 117 -14.93 14.50 -6.33
N GLU A 118 -14.08 15.03 -5.43
CA GLU A 118 -13.62 16.43 -5.48
C GLU A 118 -12.77 16.74 -6.73
N ILE A 119 -11.94 15.79 -7.16
CA ILE A 119 -11.08 15.94 -8.35
C ILE A 119 -11.90 15.98 -9.62
N LEU A 120 -12.92 15.13 -9.73
CA LEU A 120 -13.79 14.99 -10.90
C LEU A 120 -14.82 16.11 -11.01
N ALA A 121 -15.18 16.75 -9.90
CA ALA A 121 -16.13 17.87 -9.87
C ALA A 121 -15.53 19.24 -10.26
N ARG A 122 -14.22 19.31 -10.44
CA ARG A 122 -13.46 20.54 -10.85
C ARG A 122 -13.13 20.53 -12.33
#